data_c70194054538dfc1d7440916e3113294
#
_entry.id   c70194054538dfc1d7440916e3113294
#
_cell.length_a   1.000
_cell.length_b   1.000
_cell.length_c   1.000
_cell.angle_alpha   90.00
_cell.angle_beta   90.00
_cell.angle_gamma   90.00
#
_symmetry.space_group_name_H-M   'P 1'
#
loop_
_entity.id
_entity.type
_entity.pdbx_description
1 polymer ?
#
loop_
_entity_poly.entity_id
_entity_poly.type
_entity_poly.pdbx_seq_one_letter_code
_entity_poly.pdbx_strand_id
1 'polypeptide(L)'
;MNGKTMGAALLILAVATLVLTPRTTRAAEDGAALFKSKCAVCHGADATGKAALKAPSLVSDEAKKMSDEDLTDRIANGGKEKKAAHAFSKKGVTSDQIKALVSYIRELQKK
;
A
#
# COMPACT_ATOMS: atom_id res chain seq x y z
N MET A 1 -54.31 33.71 -39.44
CA MET A 1 -54.41 32.38 -38.82
C MET A 1 -53.12 32.10 -38.18
N ASN A 2 -53.10 32.16 -36.85
CA ASN A 2 -51.84 32.24 -36.11
C ASN A 2 -51.54 30.92 -35.45
N GLY A 3 -50.65 30.15 -36.05
CA GLY A 3 -50.08 28.97 -35.41
C GLY A 3 -48.88 29.36 -34.53
N LYS A 4 -49.15 29.50 -33.24
CA LYS A 4 -48.05 29.67 -32.26
C LYS A 4 -47.47 28.31 -31.94
N THR A 5 -46.33 28.02 -32.52
CA THR A 5 -45.51 26.86 -32.12
C THR A 5 -44.76 27.23 -30.85
N MET A 6 -45.20 26.69 -29.72
CA MET A 6 -44.44 26.72 -28.49
C MET A 6 -43.31 25.71 -28.59
N GLY A 7 -42.11 26.22 -28.75
CA GLY A 7 -40.89 25.41 -28.66
C GLY A 7 -40.63 25.03 -27.22
N ALA A 8 -40.77 23.75 -26.92
CA ALA A 8 -40.33 23.18 -25.65
C ALA A 8 -38.82 23.12 -25.66
N ALA A 9 -38.18 23.99 -24.90
CA ALA A 9 -36.75 23.88 -24.62
C ALA A 9 -36.53 22.74 -23.64
N LEU A 10 -36.02 21.60 -24.14
CA LEU A 10 -35.54 20.51 -23.29
C LEU A 10 -34.21 20.93 -22.69
N LEU A 11 -34.24 21.33 -21.43
CA LEU A 11 -33.05 21.48 -20.61
C LEU A 11 -32.54 20.10 -20.23
N ILE A 12 -31.57 19.59 -20.98
CA ILE A 12 -30.84 18.40 -20.60
C ILE A 12 -29.86 18.80 -19.50
N LEU A 13 -30.25 18.52 -18.26
CA LEU A 13 -29.34 18.60 -17.11
C LEU A 13 -28.35 17.43 -17.22
N ALA A 14 -27.16 17.70 -17.77
CA ALA A 14 -26.06 16.77 -17.72
C ALA A 14 -25.55 16.73 -16.25
N VAL A 15 -26.01 15.77 -15.48
CA VAL A 15 -25.45 15.46 -14.17
C VAL A 15 -24.09 14.82 -14.42
N ALA A 16 -23.04 15.61 -14.33
CA ALA A 16 -21.68 15.09 -14.30
C ALA A 16 -21.48 14.37 -12.96
N THR A 17 -21.70 13.06 -12.94
CA THR A 17 -21.30 12.23 -11.81
C THR A 17 -19.80 12.19 -11.77
N LEU A 18 -19.22 13.03 -10.91
CA LEU A 18 -17.80 12.96 -10.55
C LEU A 18 -17.55 11.64 -9.81
N VAL A 19 -17.13 10.63 -10.53
CA VAL A 19 -16.68 9.37 -9.93
C VAL A 19 -15.36 9.66 -9.22
N LEU A 20 -15.43 9.92 -7.91
CA LEU A 20 -14.27 9.93 -7.04
C LEU A 20 -13.74 8.50 -6.96
N THR A 21 -12.82 8.14 -7.82
CA THR A 21 -12.04 6.90 -7.66
C THR A 21 -11.10 7.10 -6.46
N PRO A 22 -11.21 6.30 -5.40
CA PRO A 22 -10.32 6.45 -4.27
C PRO A 22 -8.88 6.13 -4.70
N ARG A 23 -7.99 7.09 -4.53
CA ARG A 23 -6.54 6.96 -4.78
C ARG A 23 -5.86 5.89 -3.91
N THR A 24 -6.59 5.35 -2.94
CA THR A 24 -6.09 4.34 -1.99
C THR A 24 -5.79 2.98 -2.63
N THR A 25 -6.40 2.63 -3.77
CA THR A 25 -6.19 1.33 -4.42
C THR A 25 -4.78 1.20 -5.00
N ARG A 26 -4.24 2.24 -5.59
CA ARG A 26 -2.92 2.20 -6.25
C ARG A 26 -1.77 2.06 -5.25
N ALA A 27 -1.81 2.76 -4.12
CA ALA A 27 -0.80 2.63 -3.07
C ALA A 27 -0.81 1.23 -2.44
N ALA A 28 -2.00 0.61 -2.24
CA ALA A 28 -2.12 -0.75 -1.72
C ALA A 28 -1.58 -1.79 -2.71
N GLU A 29 -1.82 -1.62 -4.01
CA GLU A 29 -1.26 -2.47 -5.07
C GLU A 29 0.26 -2.35 -5.15
N ASP A 30 0.81 -1.14 -5.05
CA ASP A 30 2.25 -0.89 -5.04
C ASP A 30 2.91 -1.54 -3.82
N GLY A 31 2.30 -1.47 -2.64
CA GLY A 31 2.78 -2.13 -1.43
C GLY A 31 2.81 -3.65 -1.55
N ALA A 32 1.76 -4.25 -2.10
CA ALA A 32 1.69 -5.69 -2.34
C ALA A 32 2.72 -6.17 -3.36
N ALA A 33 2.89 -5.45 -4.47
CA ALA A 33 3.87 -5.77 -5.50
C ALA A 33 5.30 -5.66 -4.98
N LEU A 34 5.61 -4.61 -4.22
CA LEU A 34 6.91 -4.42 -3.57
C LEU A 34 7.19 -5.50 -2.53
N PHE A 35 6.21 -5.84 -1.71
CA PHE A 35 6.34 -6.92 -0.73
C PHE A 35 6.66 -8.25 -1.42
N LYS A 36 5.92 -8.61 -2.46
CA LYS A 36 6.13 -9.83 -3.23
C LYS A 36 7.53 -9.90 -3.81
N SER A 37 8.04 -8.80 -4.37
CA SER A 37 9.35 -8.78 -5.05
C SER A 37 10.54 -8.64 -4.11
N LYS A 38 10.38 -7.98 -2.96
CA LYS A 38 11.51 -7.59 -2.09
C LYS A 38 11.48 -8.23 -0.71
N CYS A 39 10.34 -8.63 -0.21
CA CYS A 39 10.16 -9.11 1.17
C CYS A 39 9.79 -10.60 1.23
N ALA A 40 8.90 -11.04 0.36
CA ALA A 40 8.35 -12.40 0.37
C ALA A 40 9.41 -13.49 0.16
N VAL A 41 10.49 -13.18 -0.54
CA VAL A 41 11.63 -14.12 -0.74
C VAL A 41 12.13 -14.65 0.59
N CYS A 42 12.26 -13.77 1.59
CA CYS A 42 12.71 -14.14 2.93
C CYS A 42 11.57 -14.36 3.92
N HIS A 43 10.55 -13.49 3.90
CA HIS A 43 9.47 -13.51 4.90
C HIS A 43 8.27 -14.41 4.54
N GLY A 44 8.21 -14.93 3.31
CA GLY A 44 7.06 -15.64 2.79
C GLY A 44 5.97 -14.73 2.23
N ALA A 45 5.16 -15.25 1.31
CA ALA A 45 4.08 -14.48 0.68
C ALA A 45 2.99 -14.03 1.67
N ASP A 46 2.79 -14.83 2.74
CA ASP A 46 1.87 -14.56 3.85
C ASP A 46 2.56 -13.85 5.04
N ALA A 47 3.83 -13.52 4.91
CA ALA A 47 4.65 -12.87 5.92
C ALA A 47 4.86 -13.68 7.22
N THR A 48 4.63 -14.98 7.19
CA THR A 48 4.83 -15.84 8.38
C THR A 48 6.28 -16.14 8.71
N GLY A 49 7.20 -15.75 7.84
CA GLY A 49 8.63 -15.94 8.01
C GLY A 49 9.13 -17.26 7.44
N LYS A 50 10.45 -17.40 7.39
CA LYS A 50 11.16 -18.61 6.97
C LYS A 50 12.32 -18.88 7.92
N ALA A 51 12.18 -19.89 8.78
CA ALA A 51 13.20 -20.23 9.77
C ALA A 51 14.56 -20.54 9.14
N ALA A 52 14.59 -21.24 8.01
CA ALA A 52 15.82 -21.56 7.29
C ALA A 52 16.61 -20.32 6.83
N LEU A 53 15.93 -19.19 6.60
CA LEU A 53 16.52 -17.91 6.21
C LEU A 53 16.68 -16.96 7.41
N LYS A 54 16.38 -17.40 8.62
CA LYS A 54 16.34 -16.57 9.83
C LYS A 54 15.47 -15.32 9.67
N ALA A 55 14.45 -15.40 8.79
CA ALA A 55 13.50 -14.33 8.56
C ALA A 55 12.32 -14.48 9.50
N PRO A 56 12.11 -13.52 10.41
CA PRO A 56 11.04 -13.61 11.39
C PRO A 56 9.67 -13.44 10.74
N SER A 57 8.63 -13.92 11.45
CA SER A 57 7.25 -13.62 11.10
C SER A 57 6.96 -12.13 11.27
N LEU A 58 6.34 -11.54 10.24
CA LEU A 58 5.85 -10.16 10.30
C LEU A 58 4.40 -10.07 10.79
N VAL A 59 3.76 -11.22 11.03
CA VAL A 59 2.39 -11.32 11.55
C VAL A 59 2.33 -11.87 12.98
N SER A 60 3.48 -12.02 13.63
CA SER A 60 3.56 -12.40 15.05
C SER A 60 3.05 -11.27 15.95
N ASP A 61 2.72 -11.61 17.19
CA ASP A 61 2.29 -10.62 18.19
C ASP A 61 3.37 -9.57 18.46
N GLU A 62 4.64 -9.97 18.46
CA GLU A 62 5.78 -9.05 18.59
C GLU A 62 5.83 -8.06 17.41
N ALA A 63 5.66 -8.54 16.19
CA ALA A 63 5.66 -7.69 15.00
C ALA A 63 4.46 -6.73 14.99
N LYS A 64 3.29 -7.19 15.44
CA LYS A 64 2.08 -6.36 15.54
C LYS A 64 2.23 -5.22 16.56
N LYS A 65 3.05 -5.39 17.60
CA LYS A 65 3.30 -4.37 18.63
C LYS A 65 4.29 -3.30 18.18
N MET A 66 5.03 -3.52 17.11
CA MET A 66 5.96 -2.50 16.59
C MET A 66 5.18 -1.31 16.05
N SER A 67 5.70 -0.10 16.29
CA SER A 67 5.14 1.12 15.71
C SER A 67 5.36 1.19 14.20
N ASP A 68 4.62 2.02 13.50
CA ASP A 68 4.84 2.25 12.07
C ASP A 68 6.20 2.90 11.80
N GLU A 69 6.67 3.74 12.73
CA GLU A 69 8.00 4.35 12.68
C GLU A 69 9.10 3.29 12.80
N ASP A 70 8.98 2.34 13.72
CA ASP A 70 9.93 1.25 13.87
C ASP A 70 9.96 0.34 12.65
N LEU A 71 8.79 0.00 12.11
CA LEU A 71 8.69 -0.77 10.85
C LEU A 71 9.33 -0.01 9.70
N THR A 72 9.03 1.28 9.57
CA THR A 72 9.61 2.15 8.55
C THR A 72 11.12 2.18 8.65
N ASP A 73 11.68 2.40 9.84
CA ASP A 73 13.14 2.45 10.03
C ASP A 73 13.80 1.10 9.73
N ARG A 74 13.19 -0.01 10.13
CA ARG A 74 13.71 -1.34 9.82
C ARG A 74 13.75 -1.61 8.32
N ILE A 75 12.76 -1.20 7.58
CA ILE A 75 12.69 -1.36 6.13
C ILE A 75 13.65 -0.37 5.45
N ALA A 76 13.61 0.89 5.82
CA ALA A 76 14.36 1.95 5.17
C ALA A 76 15.87 1.88 5.46
N ASN A 77 16.24 1.63 6.71
CA ASN A 77 17.60 1.80 7.22
C ASN A 77 18.20 0.52 7.83
N GLY A 78 17.41 -0.53 7.98
CA GLY A 78 17.82 -1.77 8.63
C GLY A 78 17.60 -1.80 10.13
N GLY A 79 16.95 -0.80 10.70
CA GLY A 79 16.69 -0.66 12.12
C GLY A 79 17.93 -0.37 12.94
N LYS A 80 17.84 -0.55 14.26
CA LYS A 80 18.97 -0.33 15.19
C LYS A 80 20.20 -1.17 14.88
N GLU A 81 19.99 -2.38 14.37
CA GLU A 81 21.05 -3.33 14.02
C GLU A 81 21.69 -3.04 12.64
N LYS A 82 21.23 -2.03 11.92
CA LYS A 82 21.73 -1.64 10.59
C LYS A 82 21.80 -2.80 9.60
N LYS A 83 20.79 -3.67 9.59
CA LYS A 83 20.76 -4.85 8.72
C LYS A 83 20.79 -4.46 7.25
N ALA A 84 21.88 -4.80 6.56
CA ALA A 84 22.07 -4.51 5.14
C ALA A 84 21.05 -5.21 4.22
N ALA A 85 20.49 -6.34 4.65
CA ALA A 85 19.42 -7.05 3.93
C ALA A 85 18.18 -6.17 3.74
N HIS A 86 17.89 -5.29 4.69
CA HIS A 86 16.92 -4.22 4.58
C HIS A 86 17.57 -2.97 3.97
N ALA A 87 17.59 -1.85 4.63
CA ALA A 87 18.20 -0.60 4.14
C ALA A 87 17.75 -0.23 2.72
N PHE A 88 16.45 -0.43 2.43
CA PHE A 88 15.89 -0.27 1.10
C PHE A 88 15.94 1.16 0.57
N SER A 89 16.05 2.16 1.43
CA SER A 89 16.28 3.55 1.02
C SER A 89 17.58 3.70 0.22
N LYS A 90 18.62 2.97 0.60
CA LYS A 90 19.90 2.95 -0.14
C LYS A 90 19.82 2.18 -1.45
N LYS A 91 18.77 1.38 -1.62
CA LYS A 91 18.53 0.56 -2.82
C LYS A 91 17.52 1.20 -3.77
N GLY A 92 17.20 2.48 -3.57
CA GLY A 92 16.34 3.25 -4.46
C GLY A 92 14.84 3.12 -4.17
N VAL A 93 14.44 2.50 -3.05
CA VAL A 93 13.04 2.47 -2.63
C VAL A 93 12.69 3.79 -1.97
N THR A 94 11.67 4.48 -2.49
CA THR A 94 11.25 5.79 -2.01
C THR A 94 10.53 5.73 -0.66
N SER A 95 10.45 6.85 0.04
CA SER A 95 9.71 6.92 1.31
C SER A 95 8.23 6.60 1.14
N ASP A 96 7.60 6.99 0.04
CA ASP A 96 6.21 6.66 -0.24
C ASP A 96 6.01 5.16 -0.51
N GLN A 97 6.96 4.53 -1.19
CA GLN A 97 6.97 3.08 -1.38
C GLN A 97 7.15 2.33 -0.06
N ILE A 98 8.01 2.83 0.85
CA ILE A 98 8.18 2.26 2.19
C ILE A 98 6.90 2.39 3.01
N LYS A 99 6.22 3.52 2.96
CA LYS A 99 4.90 3.69 3.58
C LYS A 99 3.87 2.70 3.04
N ALA A 100 3.86 2.48 1.73
CA ALA A 100 2.99 1.49 1.10
C ALA A 100 3.31 0.06 1.57
N LEU A 101 4.59 -0.28 1.74
CA LEU A 101 5.01 -1.56 2.32
C LEU A 101 4.53 -1.73 3.76
N VAL A 102 4.70 -0.72 4.62
CA VAL A 102 4.22 -0.76 6.00
C VAL A 102 2.71 -0.96 6.03
N SER A 103 1.96 -0.22 5.22
CA SER A 103 0.51 -0.38 5.11
C SER A 103 0.11 -1.78 4.68
N TYR A 104 0.80 -2.37 3.72
CA TYR A 104 0.54 -3.74 3.27
C TYR A 104 0.85 -4.78 4.35
N ILE A 105 1.96 -4.62 5.08
CA ILE A 105 2.27 -5.48 6.23
C ILE A 105 1.15 -5.41 7.27
N ARG A 106 0.62 -4.22 7.56
CA ARG A 106 -0.53 -4.06 8.47
C ARG A 106 -1.78 -4.79 7.96
N GLU A 107 -2.01 -4.81 6.66
CA GLU A 107 -3.12 -5.60 6.08
C GLU A 107 -2.90 -7.11 6.28
N LEU A 108 -1.69 -7.60 6.11
CA LEU A 108 -1.36 -9.01 6.37
C LEU A 108 -1.55 -9.37 7.86
N GLN A 109 -1.27 -8.45 8.76
CA GLN A 109 -1.43 -8.64 10.22
C GLN A 109 -2.90 -8.71 10.67
N LYS A 110 -3.85 -8.29 9.84
CA LYS A 110 -5.29 -8.37 10.15
C LYS A 110 -5.92 -9.72 9.82
N LYS A 111 -5.25 -10.54 9.06
CA LYS A 111 -5.71 -11.87 8.66
C LYS A 111 -5.35 -12.89 9.75
#